data_fd20fa742c9d2e842767903469f20e84
#
_entry.id   fd20fa742c9d2e842767903469f20e84
#
_cell.length_a   1.000
_cell.length_b   1.000
_cell.length_c   1.000
_cell.angle_alpha   90.00
_cell.angle_beta   90.00
_cell.angle_gamma   90.00
#
_symmetry.space_group_name_H-M   'P 1'
#
loop_
_entity.id
_entity.type
_entity.pdbx_description
1 polymer ?
#
loop_
_entity_poly.entity_id
_entity_poly.type
_entity_poly.pdbx_seq_one_letter_code
_entity_poly.pdbx_strand_id
1 'polypeptide(L)'
;MAQLFIRHQVKDYPKWKSMFDEHAAKRKAAGCKGGRLFRREKDPKEVVILFEWEDLGKAHQFAESEDLRQTMERAGVLGKPELYFLDELGKFTV
;
A
#
# COMPACT_ATOMS: atom_id res chain seq x y z
N MET A 1 3.84 -5.15 -15.28
CA MET A 1 3.52 -5.82 -14.03
C MET A 1 2.39 -5.09 -13.33
N ALA A 2 1.53 -5.82 -12.68
CA ALA A 2 0.39 -5.22 -11.99
C ALA A 2 0.85 -4.41 -10.77
N GLN A 3 0.24 -3.27 -10.55
CA GLN A 3 0.58 -2.40 -9.44
C GLN A 3 -0.67 -1.94 -8.71
N LEU A 4 -0.53 -1.70 -7.42
CA LEU A 4 -1.58 -1.13 -6.59
C LEU A 4 -1.04 0.13 -5.94
N PHE A 5 -1.68 1.25 -6.22
CA PHE A 5 -1.37 2.53 -5.63
C PHE A 5 -2.34 2.78 -4.47
N ILE A 6 -1.80 3.06 -3.29
CA ILE A 6 -2.61 3.40 -2.12
C ILE A 6 -2.13 4.74 -1.57
N ARG A 7 -3.09 5.65 -1.36
CA ARG A 7 -2.83 6.93 -0.72
C ARG A 7 -3.75 7.08 0.48
N HIS A 8 -3.17 7.39 1.65
CA HIS A 8 -3.96 7.59 2.86
C HIS A 8 -3.18 8.46 3.85
N GLN A 9 -3.91 8.94 4.86
CA GLN A 9 -3.30 9.66 5.96
C GLN A 9 -3.17 8.76 7.18
N VAL A 10 -2.13 8.97 7.97
CA VAL A 10 -1.87 8.20 9.17
C VAL A 10 -1.78 9.13 10.38
N LYS A 11 -2.21 8.63 11.52
CA LYS A 11 -2.18 9.38 12.78
C LYS A 11 -0.75 9.58 13.28
N ASP A 12 0.06 8.53 13.16
CA ASP A 12 1.43 8.49 13.69
C ASP A 12 2.27 7.63 12.73
N TYR A 13 3.15 8.26 11.97
CA TYR A 13 3.93 7.55 10.95
C TYR A 13 4.83 6.45 11.56
N PRO A 14 5.62 6.69 12.61
CA PRO A 14 6.46 5.62 13.17
C PRO A 14 5.67 4.38 13.58
N LYS A 15 4.51 4.57 14.19
CA LYS A 15 3.65 3.46 14.56
C LYS A 15 3.10 2.73 13.33
N TRP A 16 2.64 3.50 12.34
CA TRP A 16 2.15 2.94 11.09
C TRP A 16 3.24 2.13 10.39
N LYS A 17 4.44 2.68 10.30
CA LYS A 17 5.58 2.03 9.63
C LYS A 17 5.94 0.71 10.30
N SER A 18 5.93 0.67 11.62
CA SER A 18 6.19 -0.55 12.38
C SER A 18 5.19 -1.64 12.02
N MET A 19 3.90 -1.31 11.96
CA MET A 19 2.86 -2.27 11.59
C MET A 19 2.92 -2.64 10.12
N PHE A 20 3.29 -1.70 9.26
CA PHE A 20 3.50 -1.96 7.85
C PHE A 20 4.61 -3.01 7.65
N ASP A 21 5.70 -2.87 8.37
CA ASP A 21 6.81 -3.82 8.31
C ASP A 21 6.42 -5.19 8.86
N GLU A 22 5.67 -5.24 9.93
CA GLU A 22 5.18 -6.51 10.50
C GLU A 22 4.26 -7.26 9.53
N HIS A 23 3.55 -6.54 8.69
CA HIS A 23 2.61 -7.13 7.73
C HIS A 23 3.31 -7.67 6.47
N ALA A 24 4.62 -7.49 6.33
CA ALA A 24 5.36 -7.84 5.13
C ALA A 24 5.22 -9.30 4.71
N ALA A 25 5.28 -10.23 5.67
CA ALA A 25 5.17 -11.65 5.38
C ALA A 25 3.81 -12.00 4.78
N LYS A 26 2.74 -11.39 5.27
CA LYS A 26 1.39 -11.61 4.74
C LYS A 26 1.25 -11.05 3.34
N ARG A 27 1.83 -9.88 3.07
CA ARG A 27 1.83 -9.31 1.72
C ARG A 27 2.55 -10.22 0.75
N LYS A 28 3.70 -10.71 1.13
CA LYS A 28 4.49 -11.63 0.29
C LYS A 28 3.71 -12.89 -0.03
N ALA A 29 3.08 -13.47 0.99
CA ALA A 29 2.26 -14.68 0.82
C ALA A 29 1.06 -14.44 -0.09
N ALA A 30 0.52 -13.23 -0.09
CA ALA A 30 -0.62 -12.86 -0.93
C ALA A 30 -0.24 -12.58 -2.40
N GLY A 31 1.05 -12.49 -2.72
CA GLY A 31 1.51 -12.26 -4.09
C GLY A 31 2.18 -10.90 -4.33
N CYS A 32 2.44 -10.14 -3.28
CA CYS A 32 3.16 -8.87 -3.40
C CYS A 32 4.63 -9.11 -3.69
N LYS A 33 5.19 -8.39 -4.65
CA LYS A 33 6.59 -8.52 -5.04
C LYS A 33 7.48 -7.43 -4.46
N GLY A 34 6.90 -6.48 -3.75
CA GLY A 34 7.61 -5.35 -3.20
C GLY A 34 6.94 -4.05 -3.61
N GLY A 35 7.68 -2.97 -3.58
CA GLY A 35 7.13 -1.68 -3.98
C GLY A 35 7.96 -0.53 -3.49
N ARG A 36 7.35 0.65 -3.49
CA ARG A 36 7.97 1.88 -3.04
C ARG A 36 7.05 2.59 -2.07
N LEU A 37 7.66 3.23 -1.09
CA LEU A 37 6.96 3.96 -0.05
C LEU A 37 7.33 5.44 -0.16
N PHE A 38 6.31 6.29 -0.18
CA PHE A 38 6.50 7.73 -0.29
C PHE A 38 5.74 8.44 0.82
N ARG A 39 6.24 9.60 1.19
CA ARG A 39 5.53 10.50 2.07
C ARG A 39 5.41 11.84 1.35
N ARG A 40 4.23 12.45 1.40
CA ARG A 40 4.02 13.71 0.74
C ARG A 40 4.93 14.78 1.37
N GLU A 41 5.62 15.55 0.53
CA GLU A 41 6.59 16.55 0.99
C GLU A 41 5.98 17.55 1.97
N LYS A 42 4.79 18.04 1.66
CA LYS A 42 4.15 19.10 2.46
C LYS A 42 3.19 18.57 3.54
N ASP A 43 3.00 17.27 3.62
CA ASP A 43 2.14 16.67 4.61
C ASP A 43 2.77 15.38 5.11
N PRO A 44 3.50 15.42 6.24
CA PRO A 44 4.24 14.26 6.73
C PRO A 44 3.32 13.12 7.20
N LYS A 45 2.03 13.34 7.28
CA LYS A 45 1.06 12.31 7.64
C LYS A 45 0.43 11.64 6.45
N GLU A 46 0.66 12.14 5.24
CA GLU A 46 0.13 11.53 4.04
C GLU A 46 1.17 10.57 3.46
N VAL A 47 0.77 9.30 3.37
CA VAL A 47 1.64 8.21 2.91
C VAL A 47 1.10 7.68 1.60
N VAL A 48 2.00 7.45 0.66
CA VAL A 48 1.68 6.86 -0.64
C VAL A 48 2.51 5.59 -0.80
N ILE A 49 1.85 4.50 -1.19
CA ILE A 49 2.51 3.23 -1.40
C ILE A 49 2.22 2.77 -2.83
N LEU A 50 3.28 2.40 -3.54
CA LEU A 50 3.14 1.78 -4.86
C LEU A 50 3.62 0.34 -4.74
N PHE A 51 2.67 -0.59 -4.63
CA PHE A 51 2.97 -2.01 -4.54
C PHE A 51 3.07 -2.65 -5.91
N GLU A 52 4.01 -3.56 -6.08
CA GLU A 52 4.08 -4.44 -7.24
C GLU A 52 3.48 -5.79 -6.88
N TRP A 53 2.61 -6.30 -7.77
CA TRP A 53 1.88 -7.53 -7.53
C TRP A 53 2.13 -8.53 -8.65
N GLU A 54 1.98 -9.80 -8.31
CA GLU A 54 2.10 -10.90 -9.27
C GLU A 54 1.06 -10.77 -10.38
N ASP A 55 -0.19 -10.45 -10.00
CA ASP A 55 -1.26 -10.15 -10.96
C ASP A 55 -2.33 -9.27 -10.31
N LEU A 56 -3.21 -8.68 -11.13
CA LEU A 56 -4.27 -7.80 -10.64
C LEU A 56 -5.30 -8.52 -9.78
N GLY A 57 -5.57 -9.80 -10.07
CA GLY A 57 -6.50 -10.57 -9.27
C GLY A 57 -6.06 -10.68 -7.82
N LYS A 58 -4.77 -10.95 -7.60
CA LYS A 58 -4.20 -11.01 -6.25
C LYS A 58 -4.18 -9.65 -5.57
N ALA A 59 -3.90 -8.59 -6.34
CA ALA A 59 -3.95 -7.23 -5.81
C ALA A 59 -5.35 -6.88 -5.31
N HIS A 60 -6.38 -7.23 -6.08
CA HIS A 60 -7.78 -7.03 -5.68
C HIS A 60 -8.13 -7.81 -4.43
N GLN A 61 -7.75 -9.07 -4.36
CA GLN A 61 -8.01 -9.89 -3.18
C GLN A 61 -7.39 -9.28 -1.93
N PHE A 62 -6.16 -8.80 -2.04
CA PHE A 62 -5.49 -8.14 -0.92
C PHE A 62 -6.21 -6.87 -0.50
N ALA A 63 -6.53 -6.00 -1.46
CA ALA A 63 -7.17 -4.71 -1.19
C ALA A 63 -8.56 -4.86 -0.57
N GLU A 64 -9.26 -5.93 -0.89
CA GLU A 64 -10.61 -6.19 -0.41
C GLU A 64 -10.62 -7.06 0.85
N SER A 65 -9.44 -7.49 1.33
CA SER A 65 -9.37 -8.40 2.47
C SER A 65 -9.75 -7.72 3.78
N GLU A 66 -10.43 -8.47 4.62
CA GLU A 66 -10.75 -8.03 5.98
C GLU A 66 -9.47 -7.83 6.80
N ASP A 67 -8.47 -8.68 6.56
CA ASP A 67 -7.19 -8.58 7.23
C ASP A 67 -6.51 -7.21 6.98
N LEU A 68 -6.54 -6.74 5.74
CA LEU A 68 -5.97 -5.43 5.42
C LEU A 68 -6.76 -4.31 6.10
N ARG A 69 -8.09 -4.39 6.07
CA ARG A 69 -8.95 -3.40 6.69
C ARG A 69 -8.65 -3.29 8.19
N GLN A 70 -8.57 -4.41 8.88
CA GLN A 70 -8.28 -4.43 10.32
C GLN A 70 -6.86 -3.93 10.60
N THR A 71 -5.90 -4.30 9.76
CA THR A 71 -4.52 -3.86 9.92
C THR A 71 -4.41 -2.35 9.76
N MET A 72 -5.11 -1.77 8.80
CA MET A 72 -5.11 -0.31 8.61
C MET A 72 -5.71 0.41 9.83
N GLU A 73 -6.81 -0.10 10.37
CA GLU A 73 -7.40 0.47 11.58
C GLU A 73 -6.43 0.47 12.75
N ARG A 74 -5.78 -0.67 13.00
CA ARG A 74 -4.82 -0.80 14.08
C ARG A 74 -3.58 0.07 13.87
N ALA A 75 -3.20 0.27 12.62
CA ALA A 75 -2.03 1.08 12.28
C ALA A 75 -2.32 2.58 12.32
N GLY A 76 -3.56 2.98 12.56
CA GLY A 76 -3.93 4.38 12.69
C GLY A 76 -4.15 5.10 11.38
N VAL A 77 -4.61 4.39 10.34
CA VAL A 77 -4.99 5.03 9.08
C VAL A 77 -6.26 5.85 9.31
N LEU A 78 -6.21 7.11 8.90
CA LEU A 78 -7.30 8.06 9.08
C LEU A 78 -8.11 8.20 7.79
N GLY A 79 -9.43 8.23 7.95
CA GLY A 79 -10.32 8.40 6.82
C GLY A 79 -10.32 7.20 5.88
N LYS A 80 -10.80 7.43 4.65
CA LYS A 80 -10.90 6.40 3.65
C LYS A 80 -9.68 6.44 2.73
N PRO A 81 -8.92 5.34 2.60
CA PRO A 81 -7.79 5.31 1.68
C PRO A 81 -8.24 5.35 0.22
N GLU A 82 -7.43 5.96 -0.62
CA GLU A 82 -7.63 5.92 -2.07
C GLU A 82 -6.79 4.79 -2.63
N LEU A 83 -7.41 3.93 -3.44
CA LEU A 83 -6.76 2.78 -4.06
C LEU A 83 -6.96 2.82 -5.56
N TYR A 84 -5.87 2.63 -6.30
CA TYR A 84 -5.93 2.55 -7.76
C TYR A 84 -5.16 1.32 -8.22
N PHE A 85 -5.81 0.49 -9.04
CA PHE A 85 -5.18 -0.68 -9.64
C PHE A 85 -4.64 -0.28 -10.99
N LEU A 86 -3.35 -0.53 -11.23
CA LEU A 86 -2.64 0.02 -12.38
C LEU A 86 -1.95 -1.08 -13.18
N ASP A 87 -1.99 -0.95 -14.50
CA ASP A 87 -1.17 -1.74 -15.40
C ASP A 87 -0.01 -0.86 -15.87
N GLU A 88 1.20 -1.34 -15.70
CA GLU A 88 2.35 -0.61 -16.21
C GLU A 88 2.42 -0.72 -17.73
N LEU A 89 2.34 0.41 -18.41
CA LEU A 89 2.38 0.45 -19.87
C LEU A 89 3.81 0.56 -20.42
N GLY A 90 4.73 1.03 -19.59
CA GLY A 90 6.11 1.19 -20.00
C GLY A 90 6.89 2.08 -19.07
N LYS A 91 8.17 2.18 -19.33
CA LYS A 91 9.08 3.07 -18.62
C LYS A 91 9.70 4.02 -19.63
N PHE A 92 10.07 5.19 -19.16
CA PHE A 92 10.74 6.15 -20.02
C PHE A 92 11.84 6.85 -19.24
N THR A 93 12.83 7.39 -19.95
CA THR A 93 13.98 8.03 -19.30
C THR A 93 13.87 9.55 -19.30
N VAL A 94 13.37 10.12 -20.35
CA VAL A 94 13.20 11.60 -20.45
C VAL A 94 11.99 11.93 -21.29
#